data_c8f714bdfcb31964f209db20c8e3066c
#
_entry.id   c8f714bdfcb31964f209db20c8e3066c
#
_cell.length_a   1.000
_cell.length_b   1.000
_cell.length_c   1.000
_cell.angle_alpha   90.00
_cell.angle_beta   90.00
_cell.angle_gamma   90.00
#
_symmetry.space_group_name_H-M   'P 1'
#
loop_
_entity.id
_entity.type
_entity.pdbx_description
1 polymer ?
#
loop_
_entity_poly.entity_id
_entity_poly.type
_entity_poly.pdbx_seq_one_letter_code
_entity_poly.pdbx_strand_id
1 'polypeptide(L)'
;MTTATTSPAAPGGIALLAGRTVARIGFGAMQLAELPGRPAPDRAVALSVLHRAVGQGVNHLDTAQFYGAGTANQLIRAALSPYPGDLALVSKVGAEHTADGLVPAQRPEQLRAGVEANLATLGVEQLTAVNLRRLDAPPGISAEGDQLVDLDSQLAELVTLRDEGKIGGIGSATYPPGRSARRGRPASPASRTPTASWTGRPSPCSTPAASTASHGCRSSRSARRSRPGPR
;
A
#
# COMPACT_ATOMS: atom_id res chain seq x y z
N MET A 1 35.13 -19.92 -6.49
CA MET A 1 34.41 -19.79 -5.20
C MET A 1 33.15 -18.99 -5.45
N THR A 2 32.00 -19.68 -5.59
CA THR A 2 30.69 -19.03 -5.81
C THR A 2 30.16 -18.64 -4.45
N THR A 3 30.19 -17.35 -4.14
CA THR A 3 29.52 -16.82 -2.94
C THR A 3 28.03 -16.99 -3.10
N ALA A 4 27.44 -17.91 -2.34
CA ALA A 4 25.99 -18.03 -2.23
C ALA A 4 25.45 -16.70 -1.66
N THR A 5 24.84 -15.89 -2.50
CA THR A 5 24.12 -14.69 -2.07
C THR A 5 22.88 -15.17 -1.31
N THR A 6 22.96 -15.18 0.01
CA THR A 6 21.80 -15.48 0.86
C THR A 6 20.74 -14.41 0.59
N SER A 7 19.60 -14.80 0.02
CA SER A 7 18.46 -13.89 -0.12
C SER A 7 18.11 -13.30 1.24
N PRO A 8 17.89 -12.00 1.33
CA PRO A 8 17.53 -11.37 2.60
C PRO A 8 16.25 -12.00 3.15
N ALA A 9 16.18 -12.15 4.46
CA ALA A 9 14.98 -12.68 5.11
C ALA A 9 13.77 -11.80 4.82
N ALA A 10 12.62 -12.42 4.54
CA ALA A 10 11.38 -11.71 4.26
C ALA A 10 10.97 -10.81 5.46
N PRO A 11 10.94 -9.48 5.31
CA PRO A 11 10.64 -8.58 6.43
C PRO A 11 9.22 -8.82 6.96
N GLY A 12 9.11 -9.00 8.28
CA GLY A 12 7.85 -9.32 8.96
C GLY A 12 7.37 -10.77 8.78
N GLY A 13 8.22 -11.66 8.23
CA GLY A 13 7.83 -13.02 7.86
C GLY A 13 7.10 -13.09 6.53
N ILE A 14 6.50 -14.23 6.22
CA ILE A 14 5.82 -14.50 4.93
C ILE A 14 4.31 -14.48 5.05
N ALA A 15 3.63 -14.17 3.94
CA ALA A 15 2.18 -14.25 3.75
C ALA A 15 1.87 -14.70 2.32
N LEU A 16 0.61 -15.05 2.07
CA LEU A 16 0.09 -15.31 0.71
C LEU A 16 -0.69 -14.10 0.21
N LEU A 17 -0.40 -13.69 -1.03
CA LEU A 17 -1.07 -12.61 -1.74
C LEU A 17 -1.45 -13.11 -3.15
N ALA A 18 -2.73 -13.31 -3.41
CA ALA A 18 -3.23 -13.88 -4.66
C ALA A 18 -2.45 -15.14 -5.12
N GLY A 19 -2.18 -16.06 -4.18
CA GLY A 19 -1.45 -17.30 -4.43
C GLY A 19 0.08 -17.18 -4.46
N ARG A 20 0.65 -15.97 -4.40
CA ARG A 20 2.10 -15.74 -4.34
C ARG A 20 2.60 -15.58 -2.91
N THR A 21 3.77 -16.13 -2.62
CA THR A 21 4.44 -15.92 -1.33
C THR A 21 5.11 -14.55 -1.31
N VAL A 22 4.74 -13.72 -0.34
CA VAL A 22 5.29 -12.36 -0.18
C VAL A 22 5.77 -12.12 1.25
N ALA A 23 6.70 -11.18 1.42
CA ALA A 23 7.02 -10.62 2.72
C ALA A 23 5.79 -9.91 3.31
N ARG A 24 5.57 -9.99 4.62
CA ARG A 24 4.42 -9.30 5.25
C ARG A 24 4.52 -7.79 5.19
N ILE A 25 5.75 -7.27 5.14
CA ILE A 25 5.99 -5.84 4.95
C ILE A 25 6.22 -5.60 3.47
N GLY A 26 5.33 -4.82 2.85
CA GLY A 26 5.43 -4.36 1.48
C GLY A 26 5.82 -2.89 1.39
N PHE A 27 6.04 -2.42 0.18
CA PHE A 27 6.37 -1.04 -0.11
C PHE A 27 5.19 -0.32 -0.77
N GLY A 28 4.71 0.77 -0.16
CA GLY A 28 3.69 1.65 -0.74
C GLY A 28 4.31 2.77 -1.57
N ALA A 29 3.99 2.83 -2.85
CA ALA A 29 4.60 3.74 -3.81
C ALA A 29 3.98 5.15 -3.87
N MET A 30 2.89 5.41 -3.14
CA MET A 30 2.21 6.71 -3.18
C MET A 30 3.15 7.89 -2.89
N GLN A 31 4.11 7.68 -2.00
CA GLN A 31 5.07 8.70 -1.58
C GLN A 31 6.13 9.04 -2.65
N LEU A 32 6.20 8.27 -3.73
CA LEU A 32 7.08 8.55 -4.88
C LEU A 32 6.49 9.57 -5.85
N ALA A 33 5.20 9.85 -5.75
CA ALA A 33 4.52 10.85 -6.56
C ALA A 33 4.33 12.16 -5.79
N GLU A 34 4.04 13.21 -6.54
CA GLU A 34 3.58 14.47 -5.97
C GLU A 34 2.24 14.30 -5.25
N LEU A 35 2.11 14.90 -4.09
CA LEU A 35 0.90 14.92 -3.28
C LEU A 35 0.54 16.37 -2.93
N PRO A 36 -0.72 16.67 -2.63
CA PRO A 36 -1.12 18.00 -2.17
C PRO A 36 -0.23 18.50 -1.03
N GLY A 37 0.43 19.64 -1.25
CA GLY A 37 1.34 20.25 -0.28
C GLY A 37 2.71 19.56 -0.11
N ARG A 38 3.03 18.55 -0.93
CA ARG A 38 4.31 17.87 -0.88
C ARG A 38 4.81 17.53 -2.29
N PRO A 39 5.95 18.08 -2.73
CA PRO A 39 6.54 17.75 -4.01
C PRO A 39 6.95 16.28 -4.06
N ALA A 40 7.03 15.74 -5.27
CA ALA A 40 7.65 14.43 -5.49
C ALA A 40 9.11 14.45 -5.04
N PRO A 41 9.64 13.33 -4.54
CA PRO A 41 11.07 13.22 -4.25
C PRO A 41 11.90 13.33 -5.54
N ASP A 42 13.16 13.70 -5.41
CA ASP A 42 14.11 13.62 -6.51
C ASP A 42 14.11 12.21 -7.12
N ARG A 43 14.19 12.13 -8.46
CA ARG A 43 14.16 10.87 -9.19
C ARG A 43 15.23 9.87 -8.73
N ALA A 44 16.45 10.34 -8.50
CA ALA A 44 17.55 9.47 -8.06
C ALA A 44 17.28 8.91 -6.67
N VAL A 45 16.72 9.72 -5.77
CA VAL A 45 16.28 9.29 -4.43
C VAL A 45 15.16 8.25 -4.54
N ALA A 46 14.15 8.48 -5.37
CA ALA A 46 13.05 7.56 -5.57
C ALA A 46 13.53 6.18 -6.06
N LEU A 47 14.43 6.16 -7.06
CA LEU A 47 15.02 4.91 -7.57
C LEU A 47 15.85 4.19 -6.50
N SER A 48 16.67 4.92 -5.74
CA SER A 48 17.47 4.37 -4.65
C SER A 48 16.61 3.72 -3.55
N VAL A 49 15.49 4.35 -3.20
CA VAL A 49 14.55 3.82 -2.20
C VAL A 49 13.91 2.52 -2.68
N LEU A 50 13.51 2.44 -3.95
CA LEU A 50 12.95 1.21 -4.55
C LEU A 50 13.97 0.08 -4.55
N HIS A 51 15.21 0.33 -5.02
CA HIS A 51 16.28 -0.67 -4.98
C HIS A 51 16.57 -1.13 -3.57
N ARG A 52 16.62 -0.20 -2.61
CA ARG A 52 16.87 -0.54 -1.21
C ARG A 52 15.75 -1.38 -0.62
N ALA A 53 14.49 -1.07 -0.90
CA ALA A 53 13.35 -1.85 -0.41
C ALA A 53 13.44 -3.31 -0.89
N VAL A 54 13.63 -3.53 -2.19
CA VAL A 54 13.78 -4.87 -2.76
C VAL A 54 15.05 -5.55 -2.23
N GLY A 55 16.16 -4.84 -2.14
CA GLY A 55 17.40 -5.36 -1.58
C GLY A 55 17.31 -5.76 -0.10
N GLN A 56 16.30 -5.28 0.63
CA GLN A 56 16.00 -5.69 2.01
C GLN A 56 14.95 -6.81 2.11
N GLY A 57 14.59 -7.44 0.99
CA GLY A 57 13.67 -8.58 0.96
C GLY A 57 12.19 -8.20 0.84
N VAL A 58 11.86 -6.93 0.58
CA VAL A 58 10.50 -6.55 0.18
C VAL A 58 10.27 -7.07 -1.24
N ASN A 59 9.27 -7.92 -1.40
CA ASN A 59 8.91 -8.51 -2.69
C ASN A 59 7.45 -8.29 -3.08
N HIS A 60 6.78 -7.28 -2.48
CA HIS A 60 5.54 -6.76 -3.04
C HIS A 60 5.47 -5.23 -2.93
N LEU A 61 4.97 -4.61 -4.00
CA LEU A 61 4.80 -3.16 -4.12
C LEU A 61 3.32 -2.85 -4.30
N ASP A 62 2.83 -1.88 -3.55
CA ASP A 62 1.47 -1.34 -3.66
C ASP A 62 1.53 0.02 -4.35
N THR A 63 0.96 0.13 -5.54
CA THR A 63 0.95 1.35 -6.36
C THR A 63 -0.47 1.73 -6.80
N ALA A 64 -0.60 2.69 -7.68
CA ALA A 64 -1.80 3.04 -8.43
C ALA A 64 -1.44 3.90 -9.64
N GLN A 65 -2.17 3.75 -10.75
CA GLN A 65 -1.99 4.59 -11.93
C GLN A 65 -2.26 6.07 -11.64
N PHE A 66 -3.18 6.35 -10.74
CA PHE A 66 -3.49 7.72 -10.33
C PHE A 66 -2.48 8.34 -9.34
N TYR A 67 -1.40 7.66 -8.96
CA TYR A 67 -0.32 8.26 -8.18
C TYR A 67 0.57 9.12 -9.09
N GLY A 68 0.33 10.46 -9.08
CA GLY A 68 1.01 11.42 -9.93
C GLY A 68 0.83 11.12 -11.42
N ALA A 69 -0.40 10.78 -11.85
CA ALA A 69 -0.71 10.45 -13.25
C ALA A 69 0.22 9.39 -13.85
N GLY A 70 0.55 8.34 -13.07
CA GLY A 70 1.43 7.25 -13.49
C GLY A 70 2.91 7.43 -13.14
N THR A 71 3.31 8.55 -12.57
CA THR A 71 4.72 8.80 -12.18
C THR A 71 5.27 7.71 -11.27
N ALA A 72 4.48 7.26 -10.27
CA ALA A 72 4.91 6.18 -9.38
C ALA A 72 5.18 4.88 -10.14
N ASN A 73 4.31 4.50 -11.08
CA ASN A 73 4.49 3.31 -11.93
C ASN A 73 5.72 3.43 -12.83
N GLN A 74 5.95 4.59 -13.42
CA GLN A 74 7.13 4.85 -14.25
C GLN A 74 8.42 4.73 -13.44
N LEU A 75 8.45 5.20 -12.20
CA LEU A 75 9.60 5.08 -11.31
C LEU A 75 9.84 3.61 -10.91
N ILE A 76 8.78 2.85 -10.60
CA ILE A 76 8.87 1.41 -10.31
C ILE A 76 9.47 0.68 -11.52
N ARG A 77 8.95 0.91 -12.72
CA ARG A 77 9.48 0.32 -13.96
C ARG A 77 10.93 0.69 -14.19
N ALA A 78 11.28 1.96 -14.03
CA ALA A 78 12.64 2.45 -14.27
C ALA A 78 13.66 1.87 -13.26
N ALA A 79 13.23 1.62 -12.01
CA ALA A 79 14.10 1.07 -10.98
C ALA A 79 14.24 -0.45 -11.08
N LEU A 80 13.16 -1.16 -11.42
CA LEU A 80 13.07 -2.61 -11.14
C LEU A 80 12.88 -3.48 -12.38
N SER A 81 12.74 -2.89 -13.58
CA SER A 81 12.66 -3.69 -14.82
C SER A 81 14.07 -4.03 -15.32
N PRO A 82 14.36 -5.31 -15.68
CA PRO A 82 13.47 -6.47 -15.59
C PRO A 82 13.14 -6.84 -14.14
N TYR A 83 11.85 -7.08 -13.89
CA TYR A 83 11.36 -7.33 -12.53
C TYR A 83 11.89 -8.65 -11.96
N PRO A 84 12.24 -8.71 -10.65
CA PRO A 84 12.49 -9.98 -9.98
C PRO A 84 11.28 -10.92 -10.11
N GLY A 85 11.52 -12.20 -10.38
CA GLY A 85 10.45 -13.17 -10.65
C GLY A 85 9.48 -13.39 -9.49
N ASP A 86 9.89 -13.10 -8.26
CA ASP A 86 9.10 -13.20 -7.05
C ASP A 86 8.41 -11.87 -6.67
N LEU A 87 8.68 -10.78 -7.39
CA LEU A 87 8.09 -9.48 -7.09
C LEU A 87 6.60 -9.46 -7.45
N ALA A 88 5.77 -9.14 -6.48
CA ALA A 88 4.34 -8.97 -6.63
C ALA A 88 3.99 -7.49 -6.81
N LEU A 89 3.35 -7.15 -7.93
CA LEU A 89 2.86 -5.80 -8.21
C LEU A 89 1.36 -5.75 -7.92
N VAL A 90 0.98 -4.92 -6.97
CA VAL A 90 -0.41 -4.66 -6.57
C VAL A 90 -0.76 -3.23 -6.94
N SER A 91 -1.90 -3.04 -7.58
CA SER A 91 -2.37 -1.70 -7.93
C SER A 91 -3.80 -1.44 -7.46
N LYS A 92 -4.32 -0.26 -7.80
CA LYS A 92 -5.68 0.17 -7.46
C LYS A 92 -6.36 0.76 -8.67
N VAL A 93 -7.69 0.58 -8.73
CA VAL A 93 -8.58 1.21 -9.70
C VAL A 93 -9.78 1.84 -8.99
N GLY A 94 -10.57 2.63 -9.69
CA GLY A 94 -11.76 3.32 -9.16
C GLY A 94 -11.56 4.82 -8.96
N ALA A 95 -10.38 5.33 -9.31
CA ALA A 95 -10.08 6.75 -9.41
C ALA A 95 -9.10 6.98 -10.56
N GLU A 96 -9.10 8.18 -11.12
CA GLU A 96 -8.12 8.63 -12.11
C GLU A 96 -7.61 10.04 -11.79
N HIS A 97 -6.46 10.39 -12.31
CA HIS A 97 -5.86 11.72 -12.15
C HIS A 97 -6.05 12.52 -13.42
N THR A 98 -6.76 13.63 -13.33
CA THR A 98 -7.00 14.59 -14.42
C THR A 98 -6.24 15.89 -14.16
N ALA A 99 -6.38 16.86 -15.07
CA ALA A 99 -5.83 18.21 -14.88
C ALA A 99 -6.40 18.90 -13.63
N ASP A 100 -7.65 18.59 -13.27
CA ASP A 100 -8.35 19.15 -12.10
C ASP A 100 -8.08 18.38 -10.80
N GLY A 101 -7.22 17.35 -10.86
CA GLY A 101 -6.85 16.50 -9.73
C GLY A 101 -7.43 15.09 -9.80
N LEU A 102 -7.62 14.48 -8.64
CA LEU A 102 -8.11 13.13 -8.52
C LEU A 102 -9.65 13.12 -8.62
N VAL A 103 -10.19 12.33 -9.55
CA VAL A 103 -11.64 12.18 -9.79
C VAL A 103 -12.08 10.73 -9.69
N PRO A 104 -13.38 10.45 -9.43
CA PRO A 104 -13.91 9.09 -9.49
C PRO A 104 -13.81 8.51 -10.91
N ALA A 105 -13.50 7.19 -10.98
CA ALA A 105 -13.49 6.39 -12.19
C ALA A 105 -14.07 5.01 -11.85
N GLN A 106 -15.38 4.99 -11.52
CA GLN A 106 -16.06 3.88 -10.88
C GLN A 106 -16.78 2.96 -11.87
N ARG A 107 -17.03 3.41 -13.11
CA ARG A 107 -17.74 2.61 -14.09
C ARG A 107 -16.90 1.42 -14.58
N PRO A 108 -17.51 0.29 -14.96
CA PRO A 108 -16.79 -0.90 -15.39
C PRO A 108 -15.74 -0.64 -16.46
N GLU A 109 -16.08 0.15 -17.50
CA GLU A 109 -15.15 0.51 -18.56
C GLU A 109 -13.98 1.37 -18.08
N GLN A 110 -14.19 2.20 -17.05
CA GLN A 110 -13.11 2.99 -16.44
C GLN A 110 -12.21 2.10 -15.56
N LEU A 111 -12.77 1.10 -14.88
CA LEU A 111 -11.99 0.12 -14.15
C LEU A 111 -11.07 -0.67 -15.10
N ARG A 112 -11.61 -1.11 -16.25
CA ARG A 112 -10.83 -1.77 -17.31
C ARG A 112 -9.70 -0.88 -17.79
N ALA A 113 -10.01 0.34 -18.22
CA ALA A 113 -9.03 1.31 -18.68
C ALA A 113 -7.94 1.56 -17.63
N GLY A 114 -8.33 1.65 -16.34
CA GLY A 114 -7.41 1.80 -15.23
C GLY A 114 -6.47 0.60 -15.06
N VAL A 115 -6.94 -0.63 -15.23
CA VAL A 115 -6.08 -1.83 -15.20
C VAL A 115 -5.12 -1.80 -16.39
N GLU A 116 -5.61 -1.55 -17.59
CA GLU A 116 -4.80 -1.52 -18.81
C GLU A 116 -3.73 -0.43 -18.78
N ALA A 117 -4.06 0.74 -18.27
CA ALA A 117 -3.10 1.83 -18.05
C ALA A 117 -1.99 1.44 -17.03
N ASN A 118 -2.34 0.71 -15.96
CA ASN A 118 -1.35 0.18 -15.03
C ASN A 118 -0.40 -0.82 -15.71
N LEU A 119 -0.95 -1.78 -16.47
CA LEU A 119 -0.17 -2.78 -17.19
C LEU A 119 0.81 -2.12 -18.17
N ALA A 120 0.32 -1.17 -18.97
CA ALA A 120 1.13 -0.44 -19.95
C ALA A 120 2.25 0.37 -19.28
N THR A 121 1.93 1.10 -18.22
CA THR A 121 2.90 1.99 -17.53
C THR A 121 3.95 1.18 -16.78
N LEU A 122 3.56 0.11 -16.10
CA LEU A 122 4.48 -0.81 -15.43
C LEU A 122 5.25 -1.70 -16.44
N GLY A 123 4.72 -1.92 -17.64
CA GLY A 123 5.33 -2.79 -18.64
C GLY A 123 5.23 -4.26 -18.27
N VAL A 124 4.07 -4.70 -17.77
CA VAL A 124 3.77 -6.08 -17.40
C VAL A 124 2.47 -6.53 -18.04
N GLU A 125 2.31 -7.84 -18.25
CA GLU A 125 1.09 -8.43 -18.82
C GLU A 125 0.05 -8.72 -17.74
N GLN A 126 0.47 -8.89 -16.49
CA GLN A 126 -0.41 -9.22 -15.37
C GLN A 126 0.00 -8.48 -14.09
N LEU A 127 -0.98 -7.93 -13.37
CA LEU A 127 -0.83 -7.49 -11.99
C LEU A 127 -1.11 -8.66 -11.04
N THR A 128 -0.35 -8.79 -9.96
CA THR A 128 -0.59 -9.83 -8.95
C THR A 128 -1.96 -9.67 -8.31
N ALA A 129 -2.36 -8.44 -8.02
CA ALA A 129 -3.72 -8.14 -7.54
C ALA A 129 -4.08 -6.68 -7.84
N VAL A 130 -5.39 -6.43 -7.94
CA VAL A 130 -5.95 -5.08 -8.05
C VAL A 130 -6.93 -4.84 -6.93
N ASN A 131 -6.78 -3.71 -6.25
CA ASN A 131 -7.69 -3.26 -5.22
C ASN A 131 -8.72 -2.28 -5.81
N LEU A 132 -9.99 -2.62 -5.70
CA LEU A 132 -11.07 -1.69 -6.01
C LEU A 132 -11.15 -0.61 -4.93
N ARG A 133 -10.94 0.63 -5.32
CA ARG A 133 -11.15 1.79 -4.46
C ARG A 133 -12.54 2.36 -4.71
N ARG A 134 -13.46 2.10 -3.81
CA ARG A 134 -14.78 2.70 -3.84
C ARG A 134 -14.76 4.09 -3.21
N LEU A 135 -15.47 5.02 -3.85
CA LEU A 135 -15.53 6.43 -3.48
C LEU A 135 -16.96 6.85 -3.12
N ASP A 136 -17.75 5.92 -2.62
CA ASP A 136 -19.14 6.11 -2.24
C ASP A 136 -19.33 6.67 -0.81
N ALA A 137 -18.25 6.98 -0.11
CA ALA A 137 -18.27 7.61 1.21
C ALA A 137 -16.99 8.39 1.52
N PRO A 138 -17.09 9.55 2.25
CA PRO A 138 -15.92 10.28 2.71
C PRO A 138 -15.06 9.45 3.68
N PRO A 139 -13.78 9.85 3.93
CA PRO A 139 -13.16 11.12 3.53
C PRO A 139 -12.53 11.09 2.13
N GLY A 140 -12.46 12.25 1.49
CA GLY A 140 -11.82 12.48 0.20
C GLY A 140 -12.84 12.78 -0.89
N ILE A 141 -12.47 12.45 -2.14
CA ILE A 141 -13.38 12.59 -3.27
C ILE A 141 -14.51 11.58 -3.15
N SER A 142 -15.72 11.99 -3.51
CA SER A 142 -16.92 11.15 -3.50
C SER A 142 -17.42 10.95 -4.92
N ALA A 143 -17.94 9.76 -5.21
CA ALA A 143 -18.62 9.46 -6.44
C ALA A 143 -20.02 10.10 -6.43
N GLU A 144 -20.42 10.66 -7.57
CA GLU A 144 -21.75 11.26 -7.78
C GLU A 144 -22.28 10.86 -9.17
N GLY A 145 -23.60 10.97 -9.37
CA GLY A 145 -24.23 10.71 -10.65
C GLY A 145 -23.93 9.31 -11.20
N ASP A 146 -23.41 9.23 -12.41
CA ASP A 146 -23.06 7.99 -13.11
C ASP A 146 -21.85 7.23 -12.51
N GLN A 147 -21.13 7.88 -11.59
CA GLN A 147 -20.05 7.26 -10.84
C GLN A 147 -20.55 6.48 -9.61
N LEU A 148 -21.83 6.54 -9.26
CA LEU A 148 -22.48 5.75 -8.22
C LEU A 148 -22.83 4.35 -8.76
N VAL A 149 -21.83 3.55 -9.03
CA VAL A 149 -21.97 2.21 -9.60
C VAL A 149 -22.15 1.17 -8.48
N ASP A 150 -23.03 0.19 -8.70
CA ASP A 150 -23.20 -0.92 -7.79
C ASP A 150 -21.93 -1.80 -7.73
N LEU A 151 -21.73 -2.44 -6.57
CA LEU A 151 -20.54 -3.26 -6.35
C LEU A 151 -20.50 -4.49 -7.25
N ASP A 152 -21.65 -5.07 -7.55
CA ASP A 152 -21.72 -6.34 -8.32
C ASP A 152 -21.28 -6.10 -9.77
N SER A 153 -21.69 -4.99 -10.38
CA SER A 153 -21.22 -4.57 -11.72
C SER A 153 -19.71 -4.32 -11.75
N GLN A 154 -19.16 -3.65 -10.73
CA GLN A 154 -17.72 -3.41 -10.62
C GLN A 154 -16.94 -4.72 -10.45
N LEU A 155 -17.43 -5.62 -9.59
CA LEU A 155 -16.80 -6.92 -9.38
C LEU A 155 -16.90 -7.82 -10.62
N ALA A 156 -18.00 -7.76 -11.38
CA ALA A 156 -18.16 -8.52 -12.63
C ALA A 156 -17.05 -8.14 -13.62
N GLU A 157 -16.76 -6.85 -13.79
CA GLU A 157 -15.68 -6.38 -14.65
C GLU A 157 -14.30 -6.84 -14.16
N LEU A 158 -14.02 -6.73 -12.87
CA LEU A 158 -12.75 -7.20 -12.32
C LEU A 158 -12.59 -8.72 -12.43
N VAL A 159 -13.66 -9.48 -12.31
CA VAL A 159 -13.66 -10.94 -12.55
C VAL A 159 -13.35 -11.23 -14.02
N THR A 160 -13.93 -10.50 -14.95
CA THR A 160 -13.63 -10.62 -16.39
C THR A 160 -12.15 -10.35 -16.67
N LEU A 161 -11.59 -9.28 -16.11
CA LEU A 161 -10.16 -8.96 -16.23
C LEU A 161 -9.23 -10.01 -15.62
N ARG A 162 -9.66 -10.66 -14.53
CA ARG A 162 -8.94 -11.80 -13.96
C ARG A 162 -9.00 -13.01 -14.88
N ASP A 163 -10.15 -13.31 -15.43
CA ASP A 163 -10.34 -14.45 -16.33
C ASP A 163 -9.64 -14.24 -17.68
N GLU A 164 -9.43 -12.97 -18.09
CA GLU A 164 -8.54 -12.57 -19.18
C GLU A 164 -7.04 -12.70 -18.84
N GLY A 165 -6.69 -12.97 -17.57
CA GLY A 165 -5.30 -13.08 -17.12
C GLY A 165 -4.60 -11.75 -16.85
N LYS A 166 -5.29 -10.61 -16.95
CA LYS A 166 -4.72 -9.28 -16.69
C LYS A 166 -4.45 -9.00 -15.20
N ILE A 167 -5.22 -9.65 -14.31
CA ILE A 167 -5.04 -9.55 -12.86
C ILE A 167 -5.11 -10.93 -12.22
N GLY A 168 -4.31 -11.19 -11.19
CA GLY A 168 -4.29 -12.47 -10.47
C GLY A 168 -5.28 -12.53 -9.32
N GLY A 169 -5.57 -11.40 -8.68
CA GLY A 169 -6.49 -11.32 -7.54
C GLY A 169 -7.22 -9.99 -7.44
N ILE A 170 -8.34 -10.00 -6.73
CA ILE A 170 -9.19 -8.83 -6.50
C ILE A 170 -9.23 -8.54 -5.00
N GLY A 171 -8.97 -7.28 -4.64
CA GLY A 171 -9.06 -6.79 -3.27
C GLY A 171 -9.90 -5.51 -3.18
N SER A 172 -10.00 -4.96 -1.96
CA SER A 172 -10.65 -3.67 -1.71
C SER A 172 -9.67 -2.73 -0.98
N ALA A 173 -9.53 -1.51 -1.48
CA ALA A 173 -8.65 -0.50 -0.90
C ALA A 173 -9.33 0.36 0.18
N THR A 174 -10.65 0.50 0.15
CA THR A 174 -11.43 1.24 1.16
C THR A 174 -12.75 0.54 1.36
N TYR A 175 -12.97 0.07 2.57
CA TYR A 175 -14.26 -0.46 2.98
C TYR A 175 -14.52 -0.10 4.44
N PRO A 176 -15.55 0.72 4.74
CA PRO A 176 -15.92 0.94 6.14
C PRO A 176 -16.34 -0.40 6.76
N PRO A 177 -15.89 -0.70 7.97
CA PRO A 177 -16.34 -1.90 8.67
C PRO A 177 -17.86 -1.86 8.81
N GLY A 178 -18.56 -2.84 8.25
CA GLY A 178 -20.01 -2.98 8.36
C GLY A 178 -20.79 -3.22 7.06
N ARG A 179 -20.25 -3.00 5.87
CA ARG A 179 -20.95 -3.25 4.60
C ARG A 179 -20.62 -4.56 3.89
N SER A 180 -19.75 -5.40 4.43
CA SER A 180 -19.44 -6.73 3.86
C SER A 180 -20.52 -7.79 4.11
N ALA A 181 -21.66 -7.44 4.70
CA ALA A 181 -22.72 -8.38 5.11
C ALA A 181 -23.92 -8.40 4.15
N ARG A 182 -23.75 -8.21 2.85
CA ARG A 182 -24.73 -8.74 1.90
C ARG A 182 -24.23 -10.09 1.41
N ARG A 183 -24.72 -11.13 2.05
CA ARG A 183 -24.53 -12.53 1.68
C ARG A 183 -25.14 -12.76 0.30
N GLY A 184 -24.31 -12.90 -0.70
CA GLY A 184 -24.66 -13.41 -2.01
C GLY A 184 -23.58 -14.33 -2.52
N ARG A 185 -23.78 -15.64 -2.45
CA ARG A 185 -23.04 -16.79 -3.01
C ARG A 185 -21.52 -16.81 -2.75
N PRO A 186 -20.95 -17.98 -2.41
CA PRO A 186 -19.52 -18.13 -2.26
C PRO A 186 -18.88 -18.01 -3.65
N ALA A 187 -18.34 -16.85 -3.95
CA ALA A 187 -17.29 -16.76 -4.93
C ALA A 187 -16.09 -17.57 -4.40
N SER A 188 -15.46 -18.35 -5.27
CA SER A 188 -14.21 -19.05 -5.01
C SER A 188 -13.25 -18.19 -4.17
N PRO A 189 -12.39 -18.76 -3.33
CA PRO A 189 -11.71 -18.06 -2.26
C PRO A 189 -10.82 -16.95 -2.82
N ALA A 190 -11.39 -15.74 -2.93
CA ALA A 190 -10.61 -14.53 -3.05
C ALA A 190 -9.93 -14.34 -1.70
N SER A 191 -8.63 -14.51 -1.67
CA SER A 191 -7.82 -14.27 -0.49
C SER A 191 -8.08 -12.84 -0.01
N ARG A 192 -8.72 -12.72 1.16
CA ARG A 192 -8.80 -11.43 1.85
C ARG A 192 -7.39 -11.05 2.27
N THR A 193 -6.79 -10.18 1.54
CA THR A 193 -5.57 -9.52 1.99
C THR A 193 -6.01 -8.40 2.93
N PRO A 194 -5.63 -8.41 4.22
CA PRO A 194 -5.83 -7.25 5.05
C PRO A 194 -4.92 -6.15 4.52
N THR A 195 -5.50 -5.17 3.87
CA THR A 195 -4.81 -3.91 3.59
C THR A 195 -4.55 -3.27 4.94
N ALA A 196 -3.30 -3.30 5.38
CA ALA A 196 -2.87 -2.55 6.54
C ALA A 196 -3.03 -1.05 6.21
N SER A 197 -4.17 -0.48 6.61
CA SER A 197 -4.32 0.96 6.65
C SER A 197 -3.40 1.49 7.75
N TRP A 198 -2.26 2.01 7.35
CA TRP A 198 -1.34 2.69 8.24
C TRP A 198 -1.92 4.06 8.60
N THR A 199 -2.78 4.12 9.62
CA THR A 199 -3.08 5.34 10.33
C THR A 199 -2.03 5.47 11.42
N GLY A 200 -1.02 6.30 11.15
CA GLY A 200 0.08 6.53 12.08
C GLY A 200 -0.40 7.16 13.40
N ARG A 201 -0.57 6.32 14.40
CA ARG A 201 -0.42 6.68 15.81
C ARG A 201 0.56 5.69 16.42
N PRO A 202 1.69 6.14 16.97
CA PRO A 202 2.53 5.27 17.77
C PRO A 202 1.75 4.93 19.06
N SER A 203 1.40 3.66 19.23
CA SER A 203 0.99 3.15 20.53
C SER A 203 2.19 3.17 21.49
N PRO A 204 2.03 3.59 22.74
CA PRO A 204 3.11 3.54 23.71
C PRO A 204 3.48 2.08 23.96
N CYS A 205 4.77 1.82 23.84
CA CYS A 205 5.42 0.54 24.13
C CYS A 205 5.19 0.21 25.61
N SER A 206 4.33 -0.78 25.90
CA SER A 206 4.23 -1.38 27.21
C SER A 206 5.35 -2.41 27.36
N THR A 207 6.38 -2.04 28.12
CA THR A 207 7.41 -2.94 28.61
C THR A 207 6.81 -3.97 29.56
N PRO A 208 7.11 -5.26 29.44
CA PRO A 208 6.76 -6.23 30.49
C PRO A 208 7.69 -6.05 31.67
N ALA A 209 7.08 -5.95 32.85
CA ALA A 209 7.76 -5.95 34.14
C ALA A 209 8.47 -7.29 34.37
N ALA A 210 9.77 -7.26 34.58
CA ALA A 210 10.52 -8.34 35.21
C ALA A 210 10.72 -7.98 36.66
N SER A 211 10.20 -8.84 37.54
CA SER A 211 10.37 -8.78 39.00
C SER A 211 11.76 -9.26 39.40
N THR A 212 12.20 -8.68 40.45
CA THR A 212 12.92 -9.14 41.64
C THR A 212 14.26 -8.51 41.93
N ALA A 213 14.30 -8.17 43.19
CA ALA A 213 15.36 -8.14 44.19
C ALA A 213 15.92 -6.76 44.59
N SER A 214 15.39 -6.41 45.75
CA SER A 214 15.96 -5.62 46.89
C SER A 214 17.47 -5.38 46.91
N HIS A 215 17.87 -4.14 47.24
CA HIS A 215 18.70 -3.74 48.38
C HIS A 215 18.86 -2.23 48.38
N GLY A 216 18.36 -1.55 49.33
CA GLY A 216 19.03 -1.00 50.49
C GLY A 216 19.62 0.39 50.29
N CYS A 217 18.89 1.38 50.84
CA CYS A 217 19.34 2.39 51.77
C CYS A 217 20.22 3.56 51.29
N ARG A 218 19.68 4.67 51.66
CA ARG A 218 20.24 5.88 52.30
C ARG A 218 20.11 7.19 51.54
N SER A 219 19.44 7.99 52.31
CA SER A 219 19.22 9.43 52.26
C SER A 219 20.50 10.28 52.22
N SER A 220 20.46 11.41 51.54
CA SER A 220 20.98 12.66 52.12
C SER A 220 20.41 13.89 51.38
N ARG A 221 19.92 14.72 52.19
CA ARG A 221 19.39 16.09 52.20
C ARG A 221 20.15 17.12 51.35
N SER A 222 19.34 18.03 50.88
CA SER A 222 19.46 19.50 50.91
C SER A 222 20.56 20.19 50.10
N ALA A 223 20.13 21.13 49.26
CA ALA A 223 20.40 22.55 49.45
C ALA A 223 19.65 23.44 48.44
N ARG A 224 18.89 24.36 48.98
CA ARG A 224 18.33 25.58 48.33
C ARG A 224 19.47 26.54 47.97
N ARG A 225 19.33 27.28 46.88
CA ARG A 225 19.59 28.74 46.75
C ARG A 225 19.26 29.16 45.31
N SER A 226 18.28 29.98 45.09
CA SER A 226 18.26 31.48 45.09
C SER A 226 18.55 32.04 43.67
N ARG A 227 17.50 32.67 43.11
CA ARG A 227 17.55 33.64 41.99
C ARG A 227 18.32 34.91 42.40
N PRO A 228 18.83 35.71 41.47
CA PRO A 228 18.08 36.89 41.05
C PRO A 228 18.12 37.18 39.52
N GLY A 229 17.10 37.93 39.10
CA GLY A 229 17.04 38.61 37.81
C GLY A 229 17.55 40.06 37.91
N PRO A 230 17.06 41.04 37.11
CA PRO A 230 17.43 41.29 35.69
C PRO A 230 18.20 42.60 35.50
N ARG A 231 18.83 42.75 34.32
CA ARG A 231 18.98 44.08 33.65
C ARG A 231 19.01 43.88 32.17
#